data_ae7210c45bf02a7bdfff881ce4489566
#
_entry.id   ae7210c45bf02a7bdfff881ce4489566
#
_cell.length_a   1.000
_cell.length_b   1.000
_cell.length_c   1.000
_cell.angle_alpha   90.00
_cell.angle_beta   90.00
_cell.angle_gamma   90.00
#
_symmetry.space_group_name_H-M   'P 1'
#
loop_
_entity.id
_entity.type
_entity.pdbx_description
1 polymer ?
#
loop_
_entity_poly.entity_id
_entity_poly.type
_entity_poly.pdbx_seq_one_letter_code
_entity_poly.pdbx_strand_id
1 'polypeptide(L)'
;QEQVANYLGVSTPAVNKWEKGNTYPDISLLPALARLLKIDMNELFSFHEELTEKEIGQFVNELSEVSLDSFTEAFEMASRKIQEYPHCDLLIYTIATVLNGSLTLSDLNDEERMEYNTAIIEWLERTADSQDERVRNSSVFILATKYVQMEKYEEANVLLKKIPDTVIDATIMKTSV
;
A
#
# COMPACT_ATOMS: atom_id res chain seq x y z
N GLN A 1 -33.72 15.13 9.37
CA GLN A 1 -33.14 15.21 10.72
C GLN A 1 -34.09 14.65 11.78
N GLU A 2 -35.35 15.06 11.82
CA GLU A 2 -36.34 14.62 12.83
C GLU A 2 -36.59 13.11 12.79
N GLN A 3 -36.70 12.50 11.61
CA GLN A 3 -36.86 11.05 11.45
C GLN A 3 -35.64 10.28 11.99
N VAL A 4 -34.44 10.78 11.69
CA VAL A 4 -33.18 10.19 12.20
C VAL A 4 -33.12 10.31 13.73
N ALA A 5 -33.44 11.48 14.26
CA ALA A 5 -33.44 11.75 15.70
C ALA A 5 -34.42 10.80 16.44
N ASN A 6 -35.64 10.67 15.93
CA ASN A 6 -36.64 9.77 16.48
C ASN A 6 -36.23 8.30 16.43
N TYR A 7 -35.64 7.85 15.31
CA TYR A 7 -35.21 6.47 15.15
C TYR A 7 -34.04 6.10 16.10
N LEU A 8 -33.10 7.04 16.29
CA LEU A 8 -31.92 6.84 17.12
C LEU A 8 -32.13 7.19 18.61
N GLY A 9 -33.30 7.77 18.97
CA GLY A 9 -33.58 8.19 20.35
C GLY A 9 -32.74 9.39 20.82
N VAL A 10 -32.39 10.31 19.88
CA VAL A 10 -31.61 11.51 20.15
C VAL A 10 -32.37 12.76 19.81
N SER A 11 -31.85 13.94 20.15
CA SER A 11 -32.48 15.20 19.82
C SER A 11 -32.19 15.64 18.37
N THR A 12 -33.15 16.30 17.73
CA THR A 12 -32.96 16.89 16.38
C THR A 12 -31.75 17.84 16.30
N PRO A 13 -31.47 18.69 17.30
CA PRO A 13 -30.25 19.50 17.34
C PRO A 13 -28.96 18.70 17.36
N ALA A 14 -28.93 17.48 17.94
CA ALA A 14 -27.77 16.61 17.88
C ALA A 14 -27.49 16.16 16.45
N VAL A 15 -28.51 15.68 15.72
CA VAL A 15 -28.39 15.28 14.32
C VAL A 15 -27.93 16.45 13.44
N ASN A 16 -28.45 17.66 13.69
CA ASN A 16 -28.03 18.86 12.97
C ASN A 16 -26.51 19.17 13.17
N LYS A 17 -25.99 18.95 14.40
CA LYS A 17 -24.56 19.14 14.68
C LYS A 17 -23.71 18.10 13.94
N TRP A 18 -24.17 16.85 13.83
CA TRP A 18 -23.47 15.80 13.09
C TRP A 18 -23.39 16.13 11.59
N GLU A 19 -24.51 16.52 10.98
CA GLU A 19 -24.54 16.90 9.55
C GLU A 19 -23.68 18.13 9.22
N LYS A 20 -23.46 19.01 10.21
CA LYS A 20 -22.55 20.16 10.08
C LYS A 20 -21.10 19.84 10.43
N GLY A 21 -20.79 18.61 10.82
CA GLY A 21 -19.44 18.20 11.24
C GLY A 21 -18.97 18.81 12.57
N ASN A 22 -19.89 19.43 13.37
CA ASN A 22 -19.53 20.04 14.65
C ASN A 22 -19.32 19.02 15.78
N THR A 23 -19.98 17.87 15.69
CA THR A 23 -19.86 16.73 16.60
C THR A 23 -20.13 15.45 15.83
N TYR A 24 -19.75 14.31 16.43
CA TYR A 24 -20.03 12.98 15.87
C TYR A 24 -21.08 12.25 16.69
N PRO A 25 -21.81 11.27 16.08
CA PRO A 25 -22.64 10.34 16.83
C PRO A 25 -21.82 9.54 17.84
N ASP A 26 -22.44 9.14 18.96
CA ASP A 26 -21.85 8.14 19.83
C ASP A 26 -21.66 6.81 19.05
N ILE A 27 -20.54 6.13 19.30
CA ILE A 27 -20.19 4.88 18.60
C ILE A 27 -21.29 3.81 18.73
N SER A 28 -22.02 3.79 19.84
CA SER A 28 -23.12 2.86 20.08
C SER A 28 -24.33 3.07 19.15
N LEU A 29 -24.46 4.26 18.55
CA LEU A 29 -25.53 4.61 17.61
C LEU A 29 -25.21 4.24 16.17
N LEU A 30 -23.93 4.00 15.84
CA LEU A 30 -23.49 3.77 14.45
C LEU A 30 -24.13 2.52 13.82
N PRO A 31 -24.30 1.37 14.51
CA PRO A 31 -24.99 0.22 13.91
C PRO A 31 -26.47 0.51 13.59
N ALA A 32 -27.14 1.32 14.41
CA ALA A 32 -28.53 1.73 14.15
C ALA A 32 -28.61 2.72 13.00
N LEU A 33 -27.66 3.66 12.90
CA LEU A 33 -27.54 4.61 11.80
C LEU A 33 -27.27 3.91 10.48
N ALA A 34 -26.33 2.96 10.42
CA ALA A 34 -26.04 2.18 9.22
C ALA A 34 -27.29 1.43 8.71
N ARG A 35 -28.06 0.78 9.63
CA ARG A 35 -29.31 0.12 9.28
C ARG A 35 -30.37 1.08 8.75
N LEU A 36 -30.49 2.27 9.36
CA LEU A 36 -31.44 3.31 8.90
C LEU A 36 -31.11 3.78 7.50
N LEU A 37 -29.82 4.00 7.21
CA LEU A 37 -29.33 4.45 5.93
C LEU A 37 -29.24 3.32 4.88
N LYS A 38 -29.38 2.05 5.30
CA LYS A 38 -29.26 0.83 4.48
C LYS A 38 -27.86 0.71 3.83
N ILE A 39 -26.84 1.07 4.56
CA ILE A 39 -25.44 0.96 4.20
C ILE A 39 -24.71 0.05 5.18
N ASP A 40 -23.56 -0.51 4.79
CA ASP A 40 -22.71 -1.23 5.73
C ASP A 40 -21.86 -0.29 6.59
N MET A 41 -21.16 -0.83 7.59
CA MET A 41 -20.36 -0.02 8.51
C MET A 41 -19.12 0.58 7.84
N ASN A 42 -18.53 -0.11 6.87
CA ASN A 42 -17.37 0.41 6.15
C ASN A 42 -17.77 1.61 5.29
N GLU A 43 -18.93 1.51 4.63
CA GLU A 43 -19.50 2.61 3.86
C GLU A 43 -19.86 3.80 4.77
N LEU A 44 -20.42 3.55 5.96
CA LEU A 44 -20.73 4.61 6.93
C LEU A 44 -19.48 5.37 7.40
N PHE A 45 -18.36 4.66 7.56
CA PHE A 45 -17.06 5.25 7.93
C PHE A 45 -16.27 5.76 6.75
N SER A 46 -16.74 5.56 5.52
CA SER A 46 -15.94 5.74 4.30
C SER A 46 -14.60 5.00 4.38
N PHE A 47 -14.63 3.83 5.04
CA PHE A 47 -13.44 3.02 5.25
C PHE A 47 -13.17 2.16 4.03
N HIS A 48 -12.03 2.38 3.41
CA HIS A 48 -11.48 1.54 2.35
C HIS A 48 -10.23 0.87 2.89
N GLU A 49 -10.22 -0.45 2.92
CA GLU A 49 -9.09 -1.24 3.37
C GLU A 49 -7.90 -1.10 2.41
N GLU A 50 -8.19 -0.90 1.13
CA GLU A 50 -7.20 -0.74 0.07
C GLU A 50 -7.42 0.54 -0.72
N LEU A 51 -6.34 1.08 -1.25
CA LEU A 51 -6.37 2.18 -2.20
C LEU A 51 -6.69 1.66 -3.62
N THR A 52 -7.40 2.47 -4.40
CA THR A 52 -7.58 2.21 -5.83
C THR A 52 -6.26 2.36 -6.59
N GLU A 53 -6.12 1.69 -7.74
CA GLU A 53 -4.94 1.82 -8.62
C GLU A 53 -4.66 3.29 -8.98
N LYS A 54 -5.70 4.11 -9.14
CA LYS A 54 -5.57 5.55 -9.42
C LYS A 54 -4.93 6.32 -8.25
N GLU A 55 -5.38 6.05 -7.03
CA GLU A 55 -4.85 6.70 -5.82
C GLU A 55 -3.41 6.27 -5.56
N ILE A 56 -3.10 4.97 -5.77
CA ILE A 56 -1.73 4.46 -5.72
C ILE A 56 -0.86 5.17 -6.75
N GLY A 57 -1.32 5.29 -8.00
CA GLY A 57 -0.59 5.99 -9.07
C GLY A 57 -0.33 7.45 -8.75
N GLN A 58 -1.28 8.18 -8.18
CA GLN A 58 -1.10 9.56 -7.75
C GLN A 58 -0.05 9.69 -6.65
N PHE A 59 -0.17 8.84 -5.62
CA PHE A 59 0.80 8.83 -4.52
C PHE A 59 2.22 8.50 -4.99
N VAL A 60 2.36 7.50 -5.87
CA VAL A 60 3.67 7.07 -6.38
C VAL A 60 4.32 8.11 -7.28
N ASN A 61 3.55 8.87 -8.05
CA ASN A 61 4.08 10.01 -8.81
C ASN A 61 4.66 11.08 -7.87
N GLU A 62 3.92 11.44 -6.82
CA GLU A 62 4.41 12.39 -5.79
C GLU A 62 5.66 11.84 -5.09
N LEU A 63 5.64 10.56 -4.69
CA LEU A 63 6.78 9.86 -4.10
C LEU A 63 8.02 9.92 -4.99
N SER A 64 7.84 9.72 -6.29
CA SER A 64 8.93 9.76 -7.28
C SER A 64 9.53 11.16 -7.37
N GLU A 65 8.71 12.22 -7.37
CA GLU A 65 9.17 13.61 -7.37
C GLU A 65 9.98 13.92 -6.11
N VAL A 66 9.45 13.58 -4.93
CA VAL A 66 10.16 13.78 -3.65
C VAL A 66 11.48 13.00 -3.62
N SER A 67 11.53 11.80 -4.19
CA SER A 67 12.75 10.97 -4.19
C SER A 67 13.90 11.55 -5.03
N LEU A 68 13.61 12.45 -5.97
CA LEU A 68 14.64 13.14 -6.75
C LEU A 68 15.36 14.22 -5.91
N ASP A 69 14.63 14.82 -4.96
CA ASP A 69 15.16 15.86 -4.10
C ASP A 69 15.78 15.28 -2.81
N SER A 70 15.09 14.32 -2.19
CA SER A 70 15.51 13.67 -0.95
C SER A 70 14.99 12.25 -0.83
N PHE A 71 15.88 11.28 -0.94
CA PHE A 71 15.50 9.86 -0.74
C PHE A 71 14.98 9.59 0.67
N THR A 72 15.57 10.22 1.68
CA THR A 72 15.16 10.05 3.09
C THR A 72 13.73 10.53 3.32
N GLU A 73 13.35 11.68 2.80
CA GLU A 73 11.98 12.21 2.90
C GLU A 73 10.98 11.31 2.16
N ALA A 74 11.36 10.85 0.97
CA ALA A 74 10.54 9.90 0.20
C ALA A 74 10.33 8.58 0.96
N PHE A 75 11.37 8.05 1.59
CA PHE A 75 11.28 6.83 2.38
C PHE A 75 10.37 6.99 3.61
N GLU A 76 10.47 8.12 4.33
CA GLU A 76 9.56 8.43 5.44
C GLU A 76 8.10 8.58 4.98
N MET A 77 7.87 9.26 3.84
CA MET A 77 6.56 9.41 3.24
C MET A 77 5.96 8.04 2.87
N ALA A 78 6.76 7.17 2.25
CA ALA A 78 6.40 5.81 1.90
C ALA A 78 6.05 4.95 3.13
N SER A 79 6.89 5.01 4.16
CA SER A 79 6.71 4.26 5.41
C SER A 79 5.39 4.64 6.10
N ARG A 80 5.08 5.95 6.17
CA ARG A 80 3.80 6.43 6.72
C ARG A 80 2.61 5.90 5.91
N LYS A 81 2.72 5.90 4.57
CA LYS A 81 1.63 5.42 3.70
C LYS A 81 1.40 3.92 3.82
N ILE A 82 2.46 3.14 3.96
CA ILE A 82 2.37 1.69 4.22
C ILE A 82 1.75 1.41 5.60
N GLN A 83 2.06 2.23 6.62
CA GLN A 83 1.43 2.11 7.94
C GLN A 83 -0.07 2.46 7.91
N GLU A 84 -0.48 3.41 7.07
CA GLU A 84 -1.90 3.78 6.89
C GLU A 84 -2.70 2.66 6.18
N TYR A 85 -2.08 1.98 5.19
CA TYR A 85 -2.69 0.90 4.41
C TYR A 85 -1.85 -0.39 4.49
N PRO A 86 -1.78 -1.00 5.68
CA PRO A 86 -0.85 -2.11 5.90
C PRO A 86 -1.21 -3.39 5.13
N HIS A 87 -2.41 -3.53 4.60
CA HIS A 87 -2.86 -4.72 3.88
C HIS A 87 -3.01 -4.51 2.36
N CYS A 88 -2.64 -3.32 1.86
CA CYS A 88 -2.69 -3.02 0.43
C CYS A 88 -1.40 -3.46 -0.27
N ASP A 89 -1.33 -4.74 -0.67
CA ASP A 89 -0.13 -5.34 -1.27
C ASP A 89 0.32 -4.62 -2.54
N LEU A 90 -0.62 -4.15 -3.38
CA LEU A 90 -0.30 -3.40 -4.59
C LEU A 90 0.41 -2.08 -4.27
N LEU A 91 -0.03 -1.36 -3.23
CA LEU A 91 0.63 -0.14 -2.76
C LEU A 91 2.06 -0.43 -2.31
N ILE A 92 2.23 -1.43 -1.42
CA ILE A 92 3.52 -1.80 -0.84
C ILE A 92 4.51 -2.19 -1.94
N TYR A 93 4.09 -3.06 -2.86
CA TYR A 93 4.89 -3.49 -4.02
C TYR A 93 5.31 -2.29 -4.88
N THR A 94 4.35 -1.40 -5.21
CA THR A 94 4.64 -0.26 -6.09
C THR A 94 5.61 0.72 -5.43
N ILE A 95 5.43 1.03 -4.15
CA ILE A 95 6.36 1.83 -3.35
C ILE A 95 7.75 1.20 -3.34
N ALA A 96 7.84 -0.10 -3.00
CA ALA A 96 9.11 -0.83 -2.95
C ALA A 96 9.84 -0.78 -4.29
N THR A 97 9.11 -0.90 -5.41
CA THR A 97 9.67 -0.84 -6.76
C THR A 97 10.25 0.54 -7.09
N VAL A 98 9.51 1.61 -6.80
CA VAL A 98 9.94 2.98 -7.05
C VAL A 98 11.16 3.33 -6.21
N LEU A 99 11.11 3.07 -4.90
CA LEU A 99 12.23 3.35 -4.01
C LEU A 99 13.46 2.48 -4.32
N ASN A 100 13.28 1.25 -4.78
CA ASN A 100 14.37 0.42 -5.25
C ASN A 100 15.12 1.05 -6.44
N GLY A 101 14.39 1.65 -7.38
CA GLY A 101 14.98 2.40 -8.50
C GLY A 101 15.69 3.67 -8.03
N SER A 102 15.03 4.49 -7.21
CA SER A 102 15.57 5.76 -6.71
C SER A 102 16.79 5.56 -5.79
N LEU A 103 16.83 4.47 -5.00
CA LEU A 103 17.95 4.16 -4.12
C LEU A 103 19.28 4.02 -4.89
N THR A 104 19.23 3.50 -6.11
CA THR A 104 20.42 3.32 -6.96
C THR A 104 21.00 4.67 -7.41
N LEU A 105 20.16 5.71 -7.52
CA LEU A 105 20.52 7.05 -7.99
C LEU A 105 20.79 8.03 -6.85
N SER A 106 20.53 7.64 -5.60
CA SER A 106 20.68 8.52 -4.42
C SER A 106 22.15 8.74 -4.01
N ASP A 107 22.44 9.90 -3.45
CA ASP A 107 23.77 10.28 -2.91
C ASP A 107 23.99 9.78 -1.45
N LEU A 108 23.36 8.69 -1.07
CA LEU A 108 23.49 8.08 0.25
C LEU A 108 24.83 7.35 0.40
N ASN A 109 25.38 7.36 1.61
CA ASN A 109 26.53 6.52 1.94
C ASN A 109 26.14 5.02 1.98
N ASP A 110 27.12 4.13 2.04
CA ASP A 110 26.90 2.68 1.96
C ASP A 110 26.09 2.14 3.15
N GLU A 111 26.25 2.70 4.35
CA GLU A 111 25.53 2.28 5.56
C GLU A 111 24.04 2.63 5.47
N GLU A 112 23.73 3.88 5.13
CA GLU A 112 22.35 4.35 4.90
C GLU A 112 21.68 3.58 3.77
N ARG A 113 22.40 3.37 2.66
CA ARG A 113 21.90 2.60 1.51
C ARG A 113 21.57 1.17 1.90
N MET A 114 22.36 0.53 2.76
CA MET A 114 22.13 -0.84 3.22
C MET A 114 20.90 -0.92 4.13
N GLU A 115 20.69 0.07 5.00
CA GLU A 115 19.52 0.15 5.87
C GLU A 115 18.22 0.26 5.04
N TYR A 116 18.15 1.21 4.11
CA TYR A 116 16.98 1.37 3.25
C TYR A 116 16.75 0.16 2.33
N ASN A 117 17.84 -0.43 1.80
CA ASN A 117 17.72 -1.63 0.98
C ASN A 117 17.13 -2.81 1.76
N THR A 118 17.48 -2.95 3.05
CA THR A 118 16.92 -3.99 3.92
C THR A 118 15.41 -3.81 4.08
N ALA A 119 14.93 -2.60 4.37
CA ALA A 119 13.51 -2.32 4.49
C ALA A 119 12.74 -2.57 3.17
N ILE A 120 13.32 -2.18 2.02
CA ILE A 120 12.73 -2.45 0.70
C ILE A 120 12.62 -3.96 0.44
N ILE A 121 13.64 -4.74 0.84
CA ILE A 121 13.61 -6.22 0.75
C ILE A 121 12.47 -6.78 1.61
N GLU A 122 12.31 -6.34 2.86
CA GLU A 122 11.22 -6.78 3.74
C GLU A 122 9.83 -6.51 3.14
N TRP A 123 9.63 -5.36 2.50
CA TRP A 123 8.38 -5.05 1.80
C TRP A 123 8.15 -5.96 0.59
N LEU A 124 9.20 -6.26 -0.18
CA LEU A 124 9.13 -7.20 -1.31
C LEU A 124 8.90 -8.64 -0.86
N GLU A 125 9.54 -9.10 0.23
CA GLU A 125 9.32 -10.42 0.82
C GLU A 125 7.86 -10.60 1.23
N ARG A 126 7.29 -9.58 1.87
CA ARG A 126 5.88 -9.58 2.24
C ARG A 126 4.95 -9.69 1.03
N THR A 127 5.20 -8.91 -0.02
CA THR A 127 4.36 -8.91 -1.23
C THR A 127 4.62 -10.11 -2.15
N ALA A 128 5.73 -10.83 -1.94
CA ALA A 128 6.02 -12.10 -2.62
C ALA A 128 5.06 -13.25 -2.24
N ASP A 129 4.28 -13.08 -1.16
CA ASP A 129 3.24 -14.03 -0.73
C ASP A 129 1.81 -13.46 -0.96
N SER A 130 1.67 -12.38 -1.74
CA SER A 130 0.38 -11.75 -2.08
C SER A 130 -0.59 -12.70 -2.76
N GLN A 131 -1.89 -12.50 -2.52
CA GLN A 131 -2.95 -13.20 -3.23
C GLN A 131 -3.12 -12.69 -4.67
N ASP A 132 -2.76 -11.43 -4.96
CA ASP A 132 -2.70 -10.93 -6.33
C ASP A 132 -1.49 -11.54 -7.05
N GLU A 133 -1.77 -12.33 -8.08
CA GLU A 133 -0.74 -13.04 -8.85
C GLU A 133 0.24 -12.08 -9.53
N ARG A 134 -0.21 -10.93 -10.00
CA ARG A 134 0.65 -9.91 -10.65
C ARG A 134 1.63 -9.34 -9.65
N VAL A 135 1.13 -8.94 -8.47
CA VAL A 135 1.95 -8.41 -7.37
C VAL A 135 2.95 -9.46 -6.90
N ARG A 136 2.48 -10.68 -6.62
CA ARG A 136 3.32 -11.79 -6.16
C ARG A 136 4.47 -12.07 -7.13
N ASN A 137 4.16 -12.33 -8.41
CA ASN A 137 5.16 -12.70 -9.41
C ASN A 137 6.18 -11.58 -9.63
N SER A 138 5.72 -10.32 -9.66
CA SER A 138 6.60 -9.17 -9.84
C SER A 138 7.51 -8.94 -8.64
N SER A 139 6.99 -9.09 -7.42
CA SER A 139 7.78 -9.00 -6.18
C SER A 139 8.86 -10.08 -6.11
N VAL A 140 8.48 -11.33 -6.42
CA VAL A 140 9.42 -12.46 -6.47
C VAL A 140 10.55 -12.20 -7.48
N PHE A 141 10.23 -11.64 -8.66
CA PHE A 141 11.24 -11.34 -9.68
C PHE A 141 12.25 -10.29 -9.21
N ILE A 142 11.77 -9.17 -8.64
CA ILE A 142 12.63 -8.11 -8.12
C ILE A 142 13.47 -8.63 -6.96
N LEU A 143 12.86 -9.37 -6.04
CA LEU A 143 13.54 -9.93 -4.88
C LEU A 143 14.63 -10.94 -5.27
N ALA A 144 14.34 -11.83 -6.23
CA ALA A 144 15.33 -12.76 -6.77
C ALA A 144 16.52 -12.02 -7.41
N THR A 145 16.25 -10.94 -8.16
CA THR A 145 17.31 -10.10 -8.74
C THR A 145 18.19 -9.48 -7.65
N LYS A 146 17.59 -8.96 -6.57
CA LYS A 146 18.33 -8.44 -5.42
C LYS A 146 19.19 -9.51 -4.75
N TYR A 147 18.66 -10.72 -4.55
CA TYR A 147 19.42 -11.80 -3.97
C TYR A 147 20.60 -12.24 -4.84
N VAL A 148 20.44 -12.24 -6.17
CA VAL A 148 21.56 -12.47 -7.08
C VAL A 148 22.64 -11.38 -6.92
N GLN A 149 22.27 -10.12 -6.81
CA GLN A 149 23.21 -9.00 -6.57
C GLN A 149 23.93 -9.10 -5.23
N MET A 150 23.29 -9.72 -4.23
CA MET A 150 23.85 -10.00 -2.91
C MET A 150 24.61 -11.35 -2.84
N GLU A 151 24.82 -12.03 -3.98
CA GLU A 151 25.45 -13.36 -4.09
C GLU A 151 24.68 -14.48 -3.34
N LYS A 152 23.41 -14.25 -3.01
CA LYS A 152 22.51 -15.22 -2.37
C LYS A 152 21.79 -16.07 -3.42
N TYR A 153 22.55 -16.87 -4.16
CA TYR A 153 22.05 -17.61 -5.33
C TYR A 153 21.04 -18.70 -4.97
N GLU A 154 21.21 -19.36 -3.83
CA GLU A 154 20.29 -20.41 -3.37
C GLU A 154 18.91 -19.84 -3.05
N GLU A 155 18.85 -18.72 -2.33
CA GLU A 155 17.62 -18.01 -1.98
C GLU A 155 16.93 -17.49 -3.25
N ALA A 156 17.68 -16.91 -4.17
CA ALA A 156 17.15 -16.46 -5.46
C ALA A 156 16.52 -17.63 -6.26
N ASN A 157 17.17 -18.79 -6.30
CA ASN A 157 16.67 -19.98 -6.99
C ASN A 157 15.38 -20.53 -6.35
N VAL A 158 15.31 -20.53 -5.01
CA VAL A 158 14.07 -20.93 -4.28
C VAL A 158 12.90 -20.02 -4.62
N LEU A 159 13.14 -18.71 -4.69
CA LEU A 159 12.11 -17.73 -5.07
C LEU A 159 11.62 -17.93 -6.49
N LEU A 160 12.53 -18.06 -7.46
CA LEU A 160 12.18 -18.20 -8.87
C LEU A 160 11.34 -19.45 -9.15
N LYS A 161 11.50 -20.53 -8.37
CA LYS A 161 10.65 -21.72 -8.46
C LYS A 161 9.18 -21.48 -8.07
N LYS A 162 8.88 -20.36 -7.40
CA LYS A 162 7.49 -19.97 -7.08
C LYS A 162 6.75 -19.38 -8.29
N ILE A 163 7.47 -18.94 -9.33
CA ILE A 163 6.90 -18.34 -10.54
C ILE A 163 6.70 -19.42 -11.61
N PRO A 164 5.53 -19.53 -12.25
CA PRO A 164 5.33 -20.42 -13.39
C PRO A 164 6.28 -20.12 -14.54
N ASP A 165 6.83 -21.14 -15.19
CA ASP A 165 7.79 -21.01 -16.31
C ASP A 165 7.27 -20.11 -17.44
N THR A 166 5.96 -20.15 -17.70
CA THR A 166 5.31 -19.29 -18.71
C THR A 166 5.45 -17.79 -18.46
N VAL A 167 5.57 -17.37 -17.19
CA VAL A 167 5.76 -15.96 -16.80
C VAL A 167 7.21 -15.56 -16.99
N ILE A 168 8.14 -16.44 -16.67
CA ILE A 168 9.59 -16.22 -16.83
C ILE A 168 9.90 -16.05 -18.31
N ASP A 169 9.40 -16.93 -19.19
CA ASP A 169 9.59 -16.85 -20.62
C ASP A 169 9.07 -15.55 -21.23
N ALA A 170 7.88 -15.08 -20.79
CA ALA A 170 7.30 -13.83 -21.25
C ALA A 170 8.11 -12.60 -20.82
N THR A 171 8.77 -12.65 -19.67
CA THR A 171 9.60 -11.57 -19.15
C THR A 171 10.94 -11.51 -19.87
N ILE A 172 11.57 -12.67 -20.14
CA ILE A 172 12.81 -12.76 -20.90
C ILE A 172 12.60 -12.26 -22.33
N MET A 173 11.48 -12.61 -22.99
CA MET A 173 11.16 -12.13 -24.33
C MET A 173 10.98 -10.61 -24.39
N LYS A 174 10.45 -9.97 -23.36
CA LYS A 174 10.27 -8.50 -23.31
C LYS A 174 11.56 -7.74 -23.04
N THR A 175 12.55 -8.35 -22.40
CA THR A 175 13.87 -7.74 -22.13
C THR A 175 14.88 -7.95 -23.29
N SER A 176 14.54 -8.77 -24.26
CA SER A 176 15.42 -9.10 -25.42
C SER A 176 15.08 -8.30 -26.69
N VAL A 177 14.14 -7.32 -26.61
CA VAL A 177 13.73 -6.39 -27.67
C VAL A 177 14.07 -4.97 -27.25
#